data_14f3abe24b7cf8be8a6bf4b2c7cac072
#
_entry.id   14f3abe24b7cf8be8a6bf4b2c7cac072
#
_cell.length_a   1.000
_cell.length_b   1.000
_cell.length_c   1.000
_cell.angle_alpha   90.00
_cell.angle_beta   90.00
_cell.angle_gamma   90.00
#
_symmetry.space_group_name_H-M   'P 1'
#
loop_
_entity.id
_entity.type
_entity.pdbx_description
1 polymer ?
#
loop_
_entity_poly.entity_id
_entity_poly.type
_entity_poly.pdbx_seq_one_letter_code
_entity_poly.pdbx_strand_id
1 'polypeptide(L)'
;MLEKLFSNSDYLKTALDGSWLRNKAITQNIANSSTPNYKRVDVDFQTCLKNASENYKKMKLTTTDEKHIPYNGYTREGEGVKVYRDEDTSCRFDGNNVNIDTEEAELSKNEILYSNLLDQISDEYTKIKKVISEGSKY
;
A
#
# COMPACT_ATOMS: atom_id res chain seq x y z
N MET A 1 -9.05 -21.27 -10.49
CA MET A 1 -9.58 -20.19 -11.38
C MET A 1 -10.10 -19.00 -10.58
N LEU A 2 -10.88 -19.19 -9.53
CA LEU A 2 -11.43 -18.11 -8.67
C LEU A 2 -10.32 -17.26 -8.00
N GLU A 3 -9.22 -17.86 -7.54
CA GLU A 3 -8.09 -17.11 -6.96
C GLU A 3 -7.48 -16.07 -7.92
N LYS A 4 -7.48 -16.35 -9.23
CA LYS A 4 -6.98 -15.39 -10.24
C LYS A 4 -7.93 -14.22 -10.47
N LEU A 5 -9.23 -14.41 -10.27
CA LEU A 5 -10.24 -13.36 -10.41
C LEU A 5 -10.14 -12.31 -9.28
N PHE A 6 -9.78 -12.74 -8.08
CA PHE A 6 -9.66 -11.86 -6.92
C PHE A 6 -8.24 -11.31 -6.70
N SER A 7 -7.25 -11.88 -7.40
CA SER A 7 -5.85 -11.46 -7.23
C SER A 7 -5.62 -9.98 -7.53
N ASN A 8 -6.23 -9.47 -8.59
CA ASN A 8 -6.14 -8.05 -8.95
C ASN A 8 -6.84 -7.14 -7.93
N SER A 9 -7.98 -7.60 -7.41
CA SER A 9 -8.73 -6.91 -6.35
C SER A 9 -7.92 -6.83 -5.04
N ASP A 10 -7.21 -7.89 -4.65
CA ASP A 10 -6.37 -7.91 -3.45
C ASP A 10 -5.15 -6.97 -3.60
N TYR A 11 -4.56 -6.92 -4.79
CA TYR A 11 -3.49 -5.96 -5.09
C TYR A 11 -3.97 -4.51 -4.97
N LEU A 12 -5.11 -4.18 -5.58
CA LEU A 12 -5.71 -2.86 -5.50
C LEU A 12 -6.10 -2.48 -4.07
N LYS A 13 -6.60 -3.44 -3.29
CA LYS A 13 -6.88 -3.24 -1.86
C LYS A 13 -5.61 -2.91 -1.07
N THR A 14 -4.52 -3.65 -1.29
CA THR A 14 -3.23 -3.34 -0.64
C THR A 14 -2.73 -1.96 -1.03
N ALA A 15 -2.91 -1.55 -2.28
CA ALA A 15 -2.56 -0.22 -2.74
C ALA A 15 -3.41 0.86 -2.07
N LEU A 16 -4.72 0.61 -1.89
CA LEU A 16 -5.63 1.52 -1.22
C LEU A 16 -5.27 1.70 0.26
N ASP A 17 -5.01 0.59 0.97
CA ASP A 17 -4.60 0.60 2.37
C ASP A 17 -3.28 1.38 2.56
N GLY A 18 -2.31 1.18 1.66
CA GLY A 18 -1.05 1.92 1.66
C GLY A 18 -1.22 3.42 1.41
N SER A 19 -2.07 3.79 0.45
CA SER A 19 -2.41 5.18 0.16
C SER A 19 -3.12 5.87 1.34
N TRP A 20 -4.01 5.14 2.02
CA TRP A 20 -4.68 5.64 3.23
C TRP A 20 -3.69 5.89 4.39
N LEU A 21 -2.77 4.95 4.63
CA LEU A 21 -1.72 5.12 5.64
C LEU A 21 -0.80 6.30 5.32
N ARG A 22 -0.48 6.49 4.04
CA ARG A 22 0.31 7.65 3.59
C ARG A 22 -0.43 8.96 3.83
N ASN A 23 -1.72 9.02 3.54
CA ASN A 23 -2.56 10.19 3.85
C ASN A 23 -2.51 10.53 5.34
N LYS A 24 -2.66 9.52 6.20
CA LYS A 24 -2.56 9.68 7.65
C LYS A 24 -1.17 10.21 8.09
N ALA A 25 -0.09 9.69 7.51
CA ALA A 25 1.26 10.15 7.82
C ALA A 25 1.47 11.62 7.42
N ILE A 26 1.08 12.00 6.20
CA ILE A 26 1.18 13.38 5.70
C ILE A 26 0.36 14.34 6.56
N THR A 27 -0.87 13.98 6.91
CA THR A 27 -1.73 14.79 7.78
C THR A 27 -1.11 14.97 9.17
N GLN A 28 -0.48 13.93 9.73
CA GLN A 28 0.26 14.03 10.98
C GLN A 28 1.47 14.96 10.87
N ASN A 29 2.21 14.91 9.76
CA ASN A 29 3.34 15.78 9.51
C ASN A 29 2.90 17.25 9.45
N ILE A 30 1.83 17.56 8.71
CA ILE A 30 1.28 18.91 8.59
C ILE A 30 0.84 19.41 9.99
N ALA A 31 0.10 18.61 10.74
CA ALA A 31 -0.37 18.97 12.08
C ALA A 31 0.79 19.25 13.05
N ASN A 32 1.94 18.62 12.87
CA ASN A 32 3.12 18.78 13.72
C ASN A 32 4.23 19.65 13.10
N SER A 33 3.91 20.37 12.05
CA SER A 33 4.88 21.26 11.36
C SER A 33 5.45 22.37 12.27
N SER A 34 4.72 22.76 13.31
CA SER A 34 5.16 23.75 14.31
C SER A 34 5.66 23.12 15.61
N THR A 35 5.71 21.79 15.72
CA THR A 35 6.16 21.10 16.94
C THR A 35 7.70 21.01 16.94
N PRO A 36 8.42 21.56 17.95
CA PRO A 36 9.87 21.43 18.02
C PRO A 36 10.32 19.97 18.12
N ASN A 37 11.46 19.66 17.51
CA ASN A 37 12.05 18.31 17.46
C ASN A 37 11.16 17.22 16.85
N TYR A 38 10.07 17.59 16.15
CA TYR A 38 9.26 16.61 15.45
C TYR A 38 10.04 16.06 14.24
N LYS A 39 9.93 14.77 14.04
CA LYS A 39 10.54 14.07 12.90
C LYS A 39 9.46 13.55 11.96
N ARG A 40 9.61 13.88 10.68
CA ARG A 40 8.72 13.51 9.59
C ARG A 40 8.48 12.00 9.57
N VAL A 41 7.25 11.61 9.44
CA VAL A 41 6.82 10.22 9.25
C VAL A 41 6.57 9.99 7.77
N ASP A 42 7.12 8.93 7.21
CA ASP A 42 6.85 8.54 5.83
C ASP A 42 6.47 7.05 5.73
N VAL A 43 5.89 6.68 4.60
CA VAL A 43 5.34 5.35 4.32
C VAL A 43 6.01 4.78 3.08
N ASP A 44 6.66 3.63 3.21
CA ASP A 44 7.28 2.92 2.08
C ASP A 44 6.22 2.19 1.23
N PHE A 45 5.47 3.00 0.50
CA PHE A 45 4.40 2.54 -0.37
C PHE A 45 4.92 1.78 -1.60
N GLN A 46 6.06 2.20 -2.16
CA GLN A 46 6.60 1.58 -3.38
C GLN A 46 7.06 0.15 -3.13
N THR A 47 7.76 -0.09 -2.02
CA THR A 47 8.20 -1.44 -1.65
C THR A 47 7.00 -2.34 -1.33
N CYS A 48 5.96 -1.80 -0.70
CA CYS A 48 4.72 -2.54 -0.46
C CYS A 48 4.06 -3.00 -1.76
N LEU A 49 3.89 -2.11 -2.73
CA LEU A 49 3.33 -2.45 -4.04
C LEU A 49 4.20 -3.43 -4.83
N LYS A 50 5.51 -3.24 -4.80
CA LYS A 50 6.45 -4.14 -5.45
C LYS A 50 6.33 -5.55 -4.89
N ASN A 51 6.34 -5.70 -3.57
CA ASN A 51 6.18 -6.98 -2.90
C ASN A 51 4.82 -7.63 -3.23
N ALA A 52 3.73 -6.84 -3.20
CA ALA A 52 2.42 -7.32 -3.61
C ALA A 52 2.42 -7.83 -5.07
N SER A 53 3.03 -7.09 -6.01
CA SER A 53 3.09 -7.49 -7.41
C SER A 53 4.00 -8.69 -7.66
N GLU A 54 5.09 -8.83 -6.92
CA GLU A 54 6.01 -9.96 -7.02
C GLU A 54 5.40 -11.25 -6.47
N ASN A 55 4.60 -11.18 -5.42
CA ASN A 55 3.88 -12.33 -4.88
C ASN A 55 2.93 -12.97 -5.89
N TYR A 56 2.37 -12.20 -6.83
CA TYR A 56 1.55 -12.74 -7.92
C TYR A 56 2.36 -13.49 -8.99
N LYS A 57 3.63 -13.16 -9.17
CA LYS A 57 4.48 -13.75 -10.22
C LYS A 57 5.15 -15.05 -9.79
N LYS A 58 5.13 -15.35 -8.50
CA LYS A 58 5.86 -16.48 -7.96
C LYS A 58 4.99 -17.73 -7.90
N MET A 59 5.42 -18.80 -8.55
CA MET A 59 4.78 -20.12 -8.46
C MET A 59 4.92 -20.64 -7.03
N LYS A 60 3.78 -20.92 -6.39
CA LYS A 60 3.74 -21.57 -5.08
C LYS A 60 4.13 -23.05 -5.26
N LEU A 61 5.34 -23.42 -4.89
CA LEU A 61 5.76 -24.81 -4.81
C LEU A 61 5.17 -25.41 -3.54
N THR A 62 4.41 -26.48 -3.70
CA THR A 62 3.81 -27.23 -2.56
C THR A 62 4.77 -28.33 -2.15
N THR A 63 5.20 -28.33 -0.91
CA THR A 63 5.92 -29.46 -0.32
C THR A 63 4.95 -30.59 -0.03
N THR A 64 5.25 -31.78 -0.48
CA THR A 64 4.42 -33.00 -0.31
C THR A 64 4.62 -33.69 1.03
N ASP A 65 5.63 -33.31 1.80
CA ASP A 65 5.95 -33.89 3.12
C ASP A 65 6.41 -32.78 4.07
N GLU A 66 5.99 -32.88 5.36
CA GLU A 66 6.38 -31.90 6.41
C GLU A 66 7.89 -31.88 6.69
N LYS A 67 8.61 -32.94 6.33
CA LYS A 67 10.07 -33.04 6.49
C LYS A 67 10.85 -32.46 5.32
N HIS A 68 10.17 -32.11 4.24
CA HIS A 68 10.83 -31.43 3.13
C HIS A 68 11.19 -30.00 3.52
N ILE A 69 12.42 -29.62 3.23
CA ILE A 69 12.87 -28.23 3.39
C ILE A 69 11.99 -27.38 2.48
N PRO A 70 11.13 -26.49 3.03
CA PRO A 70 10.34 -25.62 2.19
C PRO A 70 11.29 -24.80 1.31
N TYR A 71 10.98 -24.69 0.02
CA TYR A 71 11.72 -23.77 -0.86
C TYR A 71 11.59 -22.37 -0.26
N ASN A 72 12.68 -21.95 0.39
CA ASN A 72 12.72 -20.79 1.25
C ASN A 72 12.67 -19.52 0.39
N GLY A 73 11.48 -19.21 -0.06
CA GLY A 73 11.23 -17.94 -0.71
C GLY A 73 10.18 -17.10 0.02
N TYR A 74 9.51 -17.67 1.03
CA TYR A 74 8.33 -17.02 1.61
C TYR A 74 8.16 -17.31 3.09
N THR A 75 8.89 -16.60 3.91
CA THR A 75 8.34 -16.12 5.16
C THR A 75 7.46 -14.91 4.78
N ARG A 76 6.19 -14.97 5.13
CA ARG A 76 5.29 -13.81 5.15
C ARG A 76 5.72 -12.80 6.21
N GLU A 77 7.00 -12.49 6.29
CA GLU A 77 7.49 -11.43 7.14
C GLU A 77 7.26 -10.11 6.40
N GLY A 78 6.19 -9.40 6.80
CA GLY A 78 6.01 -8.00 6.48
C GLY A 78 5.17 -7.70 5.24
N GLU A 79 4.03 -8.35 5.04
CA GLU A 79 3.01 -7.88 4.08
C GLU A 79 2.35 -6.54 4.48
N GLY A 80 2.80 -5.93 5.57
CA GLY A 80 2.32 -4.62 6.01
C GLY A 80 3.10 -3.47 5.39
N VAL A 81 2.40 -2.36 5.17
CA VAL A 81 3.00 -1.08 4.79
C VAL A 81 3.92 -0.63 5.92
N LYS A 82 5.21 -0.45 5.62
CA LYS A 82 6.19 0.01 6.62
C LYS A 82 6.10 1.52 6.77
N VAL A 83 5.96 1.95 8.01
CA VAL A 83 6.00 3.35 8.42
C VAL A 83 7.35 3.59 9.07
N TYR A 84 8.08 4.61 8.63
CA TYR A 84 9.38 4.98 9.18
C TYR A 84 9.44 6.47 9.50
N ARG A 85 10.37 6.84 10.39
CA ARG A 85 10.67 8.24 10.72
C ARG A 85 11.99 8.63 10.10
N ASP A 86 12.03 9.80 9.49
CA ASP A 86 13.26 10.41 8.99
C ASP A 86 13.98 11.10 10.15
N GLU A 87 14.93 10.41 10.77
CA GLU A 87 15.67 10.91 11.94
C GLU A 87 16.89 11.74 11.55
N ASP A 88 17.39 11.57 10.33
CA ASP A 88 18.71 12.09 9.92
C ASP A 88 18.67 13.53 9.41
N THR A 89 17.50 14.04 9.02
CA THR A 89 17.38 15.38 8.45
C THR A 89 16.83 16.39 9.44
N SER A 90 17.29 17.65 9.32
CA SER A 90 16.75 18.81 10.03
C SER A 90 16.71 19.99 9.06
N CYS A 91 15.51 20.50 8.78
CA CYS A 91 15.33 21.66 7.90
C CYS A 91 15.25 22.98 8.67
N ARG A 92 15.06 22.93 9.99
CA ARG A 92 14.85 24.10 10.85
C ARG A 92 15.75 24.07 12.07
N PHE A 93 15.99 25.24 12.65
CA PHE A 93 16.79 25.41 13.89
C PHE A 93 16.15 24.71 15.10
N ASP A 94 14.83 24.50 15.09
CA ASP A 94 14.09 23.81 16.14
C ASP A 94 14.15 22.27 16.04
N GLY A 95 14.95 21.74 15.09
CA GLY A 95 15.12 20.29 14.87
C GLY A 95 14.00 19.62 14.09
N ASN A 96 12.96 20.36 13.69
CA ASN A 96 11.87 19.87 12.86
C ASN A 96 12.33 19.73 11.39
N ASN A 97 11.91 18.67 10.70
CA ASN A 97 12.25 18.41 9.31
C ASN A 97 11.03 18.41 8.36
N VAL A 98 9.86 18.86 8.84
CA VAL A 98 8.66 18.96 8.02
C VAL A 98 8.64 20.28 7.24
N ASN A 99 8.49 20.18 5.92
CA ASN A 99 8.20 21.32 5.04
C ASN A 99 6.73 21.26 4.60
N ILE A 100 5.94 22.25 5.03
CA ILE A 100 4.49 22.31 4.78
C ILE A 100 4.18 22.28 3.29
N ASP A 101 4.88 23.07 2.47
CA ASP A 101 4.62 23.16 1.03
C ASP A 101 4.83 21.81 0.33
N THR A 102 5.84 21.07 0.78
CA THR A 102 6.12 19.72 0.27
C THR A 102 5.05 18.73 0.71
N GLU A 103 4.62 18.77 1.97
CA GLU A 103 3.58 17.88 2.49
C GLU A 103 2.22 18.16 1.83
N GLU A 104 1.84 19.40 1.59
CA GLU A 104 0.61 19.76 0.89
C GLU A 104 0.61 19.28 -0.57
N ALA A 105 1.74 19.38 -1.25
CA ALA A 105 1.89 18.86 -2.60
C ALA A 105 1.77 17.30 -2.62
N GLU A 106 2.40 16.61 -1.65
CA GLU A 106 2.29 15.15 -1.52
C GLU A 106 0.88 14.72 -1.08
N LEU A 107 0.18 15.53 -0.28
CA LEU A 107 -1.22 15.29 0.08
C LEU A 107 -2.11 15.30 -1.17
N SER A 108 -2.04 16.37 -1.95
CA SER A 108 -2.82 16.53 -3.18
C SER A 108 -2.55 15.40 -4.18
N LYS A 109 -1.30 15.02 -4.34
CA LYS A 109 -0.90 13.89 -5.20
C LYS A 109 -1.44 12.56 -4.68
N ASN A 110 -1.42 12.34 -3.37
CA ASN A 110 -1.95 11.13 -2.76
C ASN A 110 -3.48 11.05 -2.84
N GLU A 111 -4.18 12.18 -2.75
CA GLU A 111 -5.64 12.25 -2.94
C GLU A 111 -6.06 11.84 -4.35
N ILE A 112 -5.33 12.31 -5.37
CA ILE A 112 -5.57 11.91 -6.77
C ILE A 112 -5.31 10.40 -6.94
N LEU A 113 -4.23 9.88 -6.37
CA LEU A 113 -3.91 8.46 -6.40
C LEU A 113 -5.01 7.62 -5.73
N TYR A 114 -5.44 8.03 -4.55
CA TYR A 114 -6.51 7.35 -3.79
C TYR A 114 -7.82 7.32 -4.55
N SER A 115 -8.23 8.44 -5.15
CA SER A 115 -9.43 8.51 -6.00
C SER A 115 -9.35 7.55 -7.19
N ASN A 116 -8.23 7.54 -7.90
CA ASN A 116 -8.02 6.64 -9.03
C ASN A 116 -8.08 5.17 -8.61
N LEU A 117 -7.53 4.82 -7.44
CA LEU A 117 -7.59 3.45 -6.90
C LEU A 117 -9.03 3.04 -6.55
N LEU A 118 -9.81 3.96 -5.99
CA LEU A 118 -11.25 3.72 -5.71
C LEU A 118 -12.04 3.46 -7.00
N ASP A 119 -11.80 4.23 -8.04
CA ASP A 119 -12.45 4.05 -9.33
C ASP A 119 -12.10 2.68 -9.93
N GLN A 120 -10.82 2.30 -9.90
CA GLN A 120 -10.38 1.00 -10.38
C GLN A 120 -11.00 -0.17 -9.61
N ILE A 121 -11.08 -0.08 -8.28
CA ILE A 121 -11.74 -1.11 -7.46
C ILE A 121 -13.23 -1.19 -7.78
N SER A 122 -13.91 -0.06 -7.92
CA SER A 122 -15.33 0.01 -8.28
C SER A 122 -15.59 -0.65 -9.63
N ASP A 123 -14.75 -0.39 -10.62
CA ASP A 123 -14.82 -0.99 -11.95
C ASP A 123 -14.61 -2.51 -11.89
N GLU A 124 -13.64 -3.00 -11.13
CA GLU A 124 -13.41 -4.44 -10.94
C GLU A 124 -14.63 -5.13 -10.32
N TYR A 125 -15.19 -4.56 -9.25
CA TYR A 125 -16.40 -5.12 -8.65
C TYR A 125 -17.62 -5.08 -9.59
N THR A 126 -17.73 -4.04 -10.40
CA THR A 126 -18.81 -3.93 -11.40
C THR A 126 -18.67 -5.02 -12.48
N LYS A 127 -17.44 -5.30 -12.94
CA LYS A 127 -17.18 -6.40 -13.89
C LYS A 127 -17.55 -7.76 -13.28
N ILE A 128 -17.12 -8.02 -12.04
CA ILE A 128 -17.44 -9.27 -11.33
C ILE A 128 -18.94 -9.43 -11.17
N LYS A 129 -19.64 -8.37 -10.73
CA LYS A 129 -21.10 -8.36 -10.57
C LYS A 129 -21.82 -8.64 -11.89
N LYS A 130 -21.33 -8.04 -12.99
CA LYS A 130 -21.90 -8.26 -14.34
C LYS A 130 -21.75 -9.72 -14.77
N VAL A 131 -20.55 -10.30 -14.60
CA VAL A 131 -20.30 -11.71 -14.94
C VAL A 131 -21.22 -12.65 -14.15
N ILE A 132 -21.40 -12.42 -12.85
CA ILE A 132 -22.27 -13.23 -12.00
C ILE A 132 -23.74 -13.09 -12.45
N SER A 133 -24.20 -11.87 -12.74
CA SER A 133 -25.58 -11.62 -13.13
C SER A 133 -25.92 -12.16 -14.53
N GLU A 134 -24.96 -12.17 -15.44
CA GLU A 134 -25.14 -12.74 -16.78
C GLU A 134 -25.03 -14.26 -16.77
N GLY A 135 -24.08 -14.81 -15.97
CA GLY A 135 -23.93 -16.26 -15.80
C GLY A 135 -25.13 -16.95 -15.11
N SER A 136 -25.92 -16.21 -14.35
CA SER A 136 -27.15 -16.72 -13.70
C SER A 136 -28.37 -16.78 -14.64
N LYS A 137 -28.24 -16.33 -15.90
CA LYS A 137 -29.33 -16.33 -16.88
C LYS A 137 -29.33 -17.56 -17.78
N TYR A 138 -28.36 -18.42 -17.66
CA TYR A 138 -28.21 -19.70 -18.34
C TYR A 138 -28.20 -20.84 -17.33
#